data_8ecb4c26200f86a1c8fd4fab33ee7a43
#
_entry.id   8ecb4c26200f86a1c8fd4fab33ee7a43
#
_cell.length_a   1.000
_cell.length_b   1.000
_cell.length_c   1.000
_cell.angle_alpha   90.00
_cell.angle_beta   90.00
_cell.angle_gamma   90.00
#
_symmetry.space_group_name_H-M   'P 1'
#
loop_
_entity.id
_entity.type
_entity.pdbx_description
1 polymer ?
#
loop_
_entity_poly.entity_id
_entity_poly.type
_entity_poly.pdbx_seq_one_letter_code
_entity_poly.pdbx_strand_id
1 'polypeptide(L)'
;NKPYLVMDVIQIQNMSEALVKGKMIYFQLGADIDMKSISNWDPLNPTGDYYIYFDGNNHIIKNFTCTDKAYASFFGILTGTCKNVGFYNAHVEAATNSGAGVIGGYIGVKAPNAVEKTGQVENCYVSGKVKGKYAGGIASRMGRPYGGQICYIKNCYSTAEVISTGD
;
A
#
# COMPACT_ATOMS: atom_id res chain seq x y z
N ASN A 1 2.35 -2.77 -21.34
CA ASN A 1 2.26 -4.09 -20.71
C ASN A 1 0.80 -4.33 -20.29
N LYS A 2 0.27 -5.54 -20.59
CA LYS A 2 -1.08 -5.91 -20.19
C LYS A 2 -1.09 -6.18 -18.67
N PRO A 3 -1.95 -5.53 -17.88
CA PRO A 3 -2.01 -5.76 -16.44
C PRO A 3 -2.59 -7.15 -16.11
N TYR A 4 -2.21 -7.69 -14.95
CA TYR A 4 -2.95 -8.77 -14.32
C TYR A 4 -4.28 -8.23 -13.81
N LEU A 5 -5.39 -8.80 -14.27
CA LEU A 5 -6.73 -8.41 -13.84
C LEU A 5 -7.06 -9.12 -12.52
N VAL A 6 -7.49 -8.36 -11.51
CA VAL A 6 -7.82 -8.84 -10.17
C VAL A 6 -9.32 -8.63 -9.94
N MET A 7 -10.08 -9.72 -9.88
CA MET A 7 -11.54 -9.72 -9.85
C MET A 7 -12.13 -10.15 -8.51
N ASP A 8 -11.34 -10.80 -7.66
CA ASP A 8 -11.82 -11.39 -6.41
C ASP A 8 -10.74 -11.46 -5.33
N VAL A 9 -11.13 -11.89 -4.13
CA VAL A 9 -10.25 -11.99 -2.96
C VAL A 9 -9.16 -13.06 -3.11
N ILE A 10 -9.39 -14.11 -3.90
CA ILE A 10 -8.40 -15.16 -4.14
C ILE A 10 -7.29 -14.60 -5.02
N GLN A 11 -7.66 -13.87 -6.08
CA GLN A 11 -6.70 -13.26 -6.98
C GLN A 11 -5.88 -12.16 -6.29
N ILE A 12 -6.49 -11.38 -5.37
CA ILE A 12 -5.74 -10.38 -4.60
C ILE A 12 -4.70 -11.04 -3.67
N GLN A 13 -5.04 -12.18 -3.05
CA GLN A 13 -4.08 -12.96 -2.25
C GLN A 13 -2.92 -13.49 -3.08
N ASN A 14 -3.16 -13.88 -4.31
CA ASN A 14 -2.15 -14.46 -5.20
C ASN A 14 -1.30 -13.41 -5.95
N MET A 15 -1.53 -12.11 -5.72
CA MET A 15 -0.74 -11.05 -6.39
C MET A 15 0.76 -11.18 -6.11
N SER A 16 1.15 -11.64 -4.93
CA SER A 16 2.55 -11.83 -4.56
C SER A 16 3.29 -12.85 -5.43
N GLU A 17 2.59 -13.84 -5.97
CA GLU A 17 3.17 -14.87 -6.84
C GLU A 17 3.61 -14.32 -8.21
N ALA A 18 3.01 -13.22 -8.65
CA ALA A 18 3.37 -12.56 -9.89
C ALA A 18 4.59 -11.63 -9.77
N LEU A 19 5.03 -11.32 -8.54
CA LEU A 19 6.10 -10.35 -8.32
C LEU A 19 7.46 -10.91 -8.71
N VAL A 20 8.22 -10.13 -9.49
CA VAL A 20 9.57 -10.47 -9.93
C VAL A 20 10.51 -9.32 -9.59
N LYS A 21 11.60 -9.60 -8.86
CA LYS A 21 12.62 -8.60 -8.53
C LYS A 21 13.14 -7.88 -9.77
N GLY A 22 13.21 -6.54 -9.67
CA GLY A 22 13.72 -5.70 -10.75
C GLY A 22 12.77 -5.51 -11.94
N LYS A 23 11.55 -6.03 -11.87
CA LYS A 23 10.54 -5.83 -12.91
C LYS A 23 9.33 -5.08 -12.36
N MET A 24 8.80 -4.16 -13.16
CA MET A 24 7.51 -3.52 -12.90
C MET A 24 6.40 -4.49 -13.24
N ILE A 25 5.56 -4.82 -12.26
CA ILE A 25 4.39 -5.68 -12.43
C ILE A 25 3.13 -4.79 -12.35
N TYR A 26 2.25 -5.01 -13.32
CA TYR A 26 1.03 -4.20 -13.48
C TYR A 26 -0.19 -5.01 -13.04
N PHE A 27 -0.96 -4.44 -12.11
CA PHE A 27 -2.23 -4.98 -11.64
C PHE A 27 -3.35 -3.99 -11.91
N GLN A 28 -4.54 -4.48 -12.23
CA GLN A 28 -5.75 -3.69 -12.36
C GLN A 28 -6.91 -4.39 -11.69
N LEU A 29 -7.68 -3.65 -10.88
CA LEU A 29 -8.94 -4.18 -10.38
C LEU A 29 -10.00 -4.18 -11.48
N GLY A 30 -10.79 -5.23 -11.54
CA GLY A 30 -11.95 -5.34 -12.41
C GLY A 30 -13.26 -5.46 -11.65
N ALA A 31 -13.20 -5.47 -10.30
CA ALA A 31 -14.35 -5.47 -9.40
C ALA A 31 -13.99 -4.88 -8.04
N ASP A 32 -15.01 -4.52 -7.27
CA ASP A 32 -14.86 -4.26 -5.83
C ASP A 32 -14.51 -5.55 -5.10
N ILE A 33 -13.57 -5.49 -4.14
CA ILE A 33 -13.09 -6.68 -3.43
C ILE A 33 -13.34 -6.52 -1.93
N ASP A 34 -14.05 -7.48 -1.35
CA ASP A 34 -14.24 -7.57 0.08
C ASP A 34 -13.20 -8.52 0.69
N MET A 35 -12.29 -7.99 1.49
CA MET A 35 -11.20 -8.74 2.13
C MET A 35 -11.58 -9.33 3.49
N LYS A 36 -12.86 -9.31 3.88
CA LYS A 36 -13.32 -9.80 5.20
C LYS A 36 -12.91 -11.25 5.50
N SER A 37 -12.76 -12.09 4.47
CA SER A 37 -12.32 -13.49 4.63
C SER A 37 -10.83 -13.63 4.95
N ILE A 38 -10.04 -12.58 4.75
CA ILE A 38 -8.61 -12.55 5.09
C ILE A 38 -8.49 -11.97 6.50
N SER A 39 -8.21 -12.82 7.48
CA SER A 39 -8.12 -12.41 8.88
C SER A 39 -6.98 -11.44 9.16
N ASN A 40 -5.86 -11.60 8.46
CA ASN A 40 -4.71 -10.71 8.56
C ASN A 40 -3.91 -10.73 7.25
N TRP A 41 -3.76 -9.58 6.63
CA TRP A 41 -3.04 -9.40 5.37
C TRP A 41 -1.53 -9.33 5.60
N ASP A 42 -0.78 -10.06 4.81
CA ASP A 42 0.65 -9.86 4.69
C ASP A 42 0.94 -8.78 3.63
N PRO A 43 1.65 -7.70 3.98
CA PRO A 43 1.95 -6.65 3.02
C PRO A 43 2.60 -7.18 1.74
N LEU A 44 2.13 -6.74 0.58
CA LEU A 44 2.52 -7.28 -0.72
C LEU A 44 4.02 -7.13 -1.01
N ASN A 45 4.66 -6.06 -0.51
CA ASN A 45 6.07 -5.75 -0.74
C ASN A 45 6.75 -5.30 0.58
N PRO A 46 6.94 -6.22 1.54
CA PRO A 46 7.45 -5.86 2.87
C PRO A 46 8.91 -5.37 2.85
N THR A 47 9.68 -5.72 1.85
CA THR A 47 11.11 -5.37 1.70
C THR A 47 11.37 -4.17 0.80
N GLY A 48 10.43 -3.84 -0.10
CA GLY A 48 10.62 -2.80 -1.12
C GLY A 48 11.38 -3.26 -2.37
N ASP A 49 11.52 -4.58 -2.57
CA ASP A 49 12.29 -5.15 -3.67
C ASP A 49 11.52 -5.26 -4.99
N TYR A 50 10.20 -5.08 -4.95
CA TYR A 50 9.32 -5.27 -6.09
C TYR A 50 8.72 -3.94 -6.56
N TYR A 51 8.64 -3.75 -7.87
CA TYR A 51 8.06 -2.56 -8.47
C TYR A 51 6.62 -2.85 -8.91
N ILE A 52 5.68 -2.08 -8.36
CA ILE A 52 4.26 -2.36 -8.51
C ILE A 52 3.55 -1.16 -9.13
N TYR A 53 2.83 -1.40 -10.21
CA TYR A 53 1.86 -0.46 -10.76
C TYR A 53 0.46 -1.04 -10.50
N PHE A 54 -0.28 -0.41 -9.61
CA PHE A 54 -1.60 -0.85 -9.20
C PHE A 54 -2.64 0.20 -9.58
N ASP A 55 -3.55 -0.16 -10.47
CA ASP A 55 -4.68 0.67 -10.86
C ASP A 55 -5.98 0.06 -10.31
N GLY A 56 -6.59 0.74 -9.37
CA GLY A 56 -7.88 0.32 -8.81
C GLY A 56 -9.04 0.47 -9.79
N ASN A 57 -8.86 1.16 -10.92
CA ASN A 57 -9.90 1.35 -11.93
C ASN A 57 -11.23 1.86 -11.34
N ASN A 58 -11.14 2.70 -10.30
CA ASN A 58 -12.24 3.25 -9.49
C ASN A 58 -13.03 2.22 -8.66
N HIS A 59 -12.49 1.01 -8.46
CA HIS A 59 -13.03 0.02 -7.55
C HIS A 59 -12.57 0.24 -6.10
N ILE A 60 -13.20 -0.49 -5.18
CA ILE A 60 -13.00 -0.38 -3.74
C ILE A 60 -12.51 -1.71 -3.17
N ILE A 61 -11.49 -1.62 -2.32
CA ILE A 61 -11.05 -2.71 -1.43
C ILE A 61 -11.68 -2.46 -0.06
N LYS A 62 -12.49 -3.43 0.43
CA LYS A 62 -13.24 -3.30 1.68
C LYS A 62 -12.71 -4.22 2.76
N ASN A 63 -12.87 -3.81 4.03
CA ASN A 63 -12.62 -4.64 5.21
C ASN A 63 -11.20 -5.24 5.27
N PHE A 64 -10.25 -4.48 4.78
CA PHE A 64 -8.84 -4.83 4.80
C PHE A 64 -8.31 -4.78 6.24
N THR A 65 -7.67 -5.86 6.70
CA THR A 65 -7.04 -5.95 8.02
C THR A 65 -5.57 -6.32 7.87
N CYS A 66 -4.68 -5.52 8.48
CA CYS A 66 -3.24 -5.80 8.54
C CYS A 66 -2.70 -5.39 9.92
N THR A 67 -2.42 -6.39 10.75
CA THR A 67 -2.00 -6.16 12.14
C THR A 67 -0.68 -6.87 12.45
N ASP A 68 0.06 -6.30 13.40
CA ASP A 68 1.32 -6.85 13.90
C ASP A 68 2.38 -7.08 12.80
N LYS A 69 2.46 -6.14 11.86
CA LYS A 69 3.46 -6.15 10.79
C LYS A 69 4.37 -4.92 10.88
N ALA A 70 5.61 -5.10 10.47
CA ALA A 70 6.46 -3.96 10.13
C ALA A 70 5.91 -3.30 8.86
N TYR A 71 5.81 -1.96 8.85
CA TYR A 71 5.18 -1.21 7.75
C TYR A 71 3.77 -1.71 7.40
N ALA A 72 2.94 -1.92 8.46
CA ALA A 72 1.58 -2.42 8.31
C ALA A 72 0.79 -1.56 7.31
N SER A 73 0.33 -2.19 6.24
CA SER A 73 -0.36 -1.53 5.13
C SER A 73 -0.72 -2.56 4.05
N PHE A 74 -1.39 -2.13 2.99
CA PHE A 74 -1.66 -3.00 1.86
C PHE A 74 -0.38 -3.40 1.11
N PHE A 75 0.49 -2.44 0.81
CA PHE A 75 1.72 -2.72 0.06
C PHE A 75 2.95 -3.00 0.96
N GLY A 76 2.99 -2.53 2.19
CA GLY A 76 4.22 -2.48 2.97
C GLY A 76 5.09 -1.30 2.52
N ILE A 77 6.01 -1.52 1.60
CA ILE A 77 6.79 -0.48 0.95
C ILE A 77 6.32 -0.36 -0.51
N LEU A 78 5.64 0.72 -0.84
CA LEU A 78 5.20 0.97 -2.22
C LEU A 78 6.33 1.59 -3.02
N THR A 79 6.95 0.80 -3.88
CA THR A 79 7.82 1.24 -4.95
C THR A 79 7.08 1.11 -6.28
N GLY A 80 6.79 2.23 -6.91
CA GLY A 80 5.94 2.34 -8.08
C GLY A 80 4.69 3.17 -7.84
N THR A 81 3.55 2.78 -8.36
CA THR A 81 2.32 3.59 -8.39
C THR A 81 1.12 2.82 -7.85
N CYS A 82 0.33 3.48 -6.99
CA CYS A 82 -1.02 3.06 -6.62
C CYS A 82 -1.99 4.18 -7.00
N LYS A 83 -3.03 3.89 -7.78
CA LYS A 83 -3.97 4.91 -8.20
C LYS A 83 -5.40 4.42 -8.34
N ASN A 84 -6.35 5.39 -8.34
CA ASN A 84 -7.77 5.18 -8.64
C ASN A 84 -8.41 4.08 -7.80
N VAL A 85 -8.11 4.00 -6.49
CA VAL A 85 -8.65 2.97 -5.59
C VAL A 85 -9.12 3.58 -4.29
N GLY A 86 -10.26 3.07 -3.79
CA GLY A 86 -10.73 3.33 -2.45
C GLY A 86 -10.41 2.18 -1.51
N PHE A 87 -9.95 2.47 -0.30
CA PHE A 87 -9.88 1.51 0.81
C PHE A 87 -10.92 1.89 1.86
N TYR A 88 -11.95 1.07 1.98
CA TYR A 88 -13.06 1.32 2.86
C TYR A 88 -13.05 0.40 4.08
N ASN A 89 -13.20 0.98 5.28
CA ASN A 89 -13.22 0.25 6.54
C ASN A 89 -11.94 -0.59 6.76
N ALA A 90 -10.78 0.02 6.53
CA ALA A 90 -9.49 -0.60 6.78
C ALA A 90 -9.17 -0.66 8.29
N HIS A 91 -8.56 -1.74 8.75
CA HIS A 91 -8.01 -1.87 10.09
C HIS A 91 -6.51 -2.19 10.02
N VAL A 92 -5.69 -1.20 10.35
CA VAL A 92 -4.24 -1.31 10.22
C VAL A 92 -3.56 -1.00 11.55
N GLU A 93 -2.80 -1.94 12.08
CA GLU A 93 -2.03 -1.76 13.30
C GLU A 93 -0.61 -2.28 13.13
N ALA A 94 0.37 -1.41 13.25
CA ALA A 94 1.77 -1.80 13.13
C ALA A 94 2.28 -2.56 14.35
N ALA A 95 3.24 -3.44 14.15
CA ALA A 95 4.07 -4.00 15.22
C ALA A 95 4.76 -2.90 16.03
N THR A 96 5.17 -3.22 17.23
CA THR A 96 5.85 -2.29 18.15
C THR A 96 7.00 -1.56 17.43
N ASN A 97 7.08 -0.25 17.64
CA ASN A 97 8.09 0.65 17.04
C ASN A 97 8.05 0.76 15.50
N SER A 98 6.96 0.37 14.86
CA SER A 98 6.84 0.36 13.41
C SER A 98 5.81 1.35 12.87
N GLY A 99 5.73 1.48 11.54
CA GLY A 99 4.87 2.42 10.85
C GLY A 99 3.61 1.77 10.29
N ALA A 100 2.48 2.49 10.35
CA ALA A 100 1.19 2.08 9.80
C ALA A 100 0.60 3.12 8.85
N GLY A 101 0.08 2.66 7.73
CA GLY A 101 -0.71 3.45 6.78
C GLY A 101 -1.56 2.53 5.93
N VAL A 102 -2.73 2.95 5.46
CA VAL A 102 -3.61 2.02 4.74
C VAL A 102 -2.98 1.53 3.44
N ILE A 103 -2.45 2.43 2.62
CA ILE A 103 -1.85 2.10 1.33
C ILE A 103 -0.40 1.64 1.51
N GLY A 104 0.42 2.44 2.17
CA GLY A 104 1.83 2.12 2.39
C GLY A 104 2.32 2.43 3.80
N GLY A 105 3.02 1.51 4.40
CA GLY A 105 3.84 1.79 5.58
C GLY A 105 5.03 2.70 5.21
N TYR A 106 5.45 2.65 3.95
CA TYR A 106 6.44 3.53 3.34
C TYR A 106 6.12 3.73 1.86
N ILE A 107 6.13 4.97 1.39
CA ILE A 107 5.95 5.31 -0.03
C ILE A 107 7.31 5.71 -0.61
N GLY A 108 7.76 4.99 -1.65
CA GLY A 108 9.06 5.19 -2.29
C GLY A 108 10.15 4.25 -1.79
N VAL A 109 11.39 4.53 -2.12
CA VAL A 109 12.52 3.64 -1.85
C VAL A 109 13.16 3.94 -0.50
N LYS A 110 13.45 2.89 0.24
CA LYS A 110 14.17 2.97 1.51
C LYS A 110 15.69 3.10 1.33
N ALA A 111 16.22 2.61 0.20
CA ALA A 111 17.66 2.55 -0.06
C ALA A 111 18.10 3.46 -1.24
N PRO A 112 19.25 4.12 -1.14
CA PRO A 112 19.72 5.07 -2.17
C PRO A 112 20.08 4.41 -3.52
N ASN A 113 20.30 3.11 -3.55
CA ASN A 113 20.79 2.37 -4.72
C ASN A 113 19.72 1.60 -5.48
N ALA A 114 18.43 1.77 -5.16
CA ALA A 114 17.37 1.10 -5.90
C ALA A 114 17.23 1.65 -7.33
N VAL A 115 16.92 0.77 -8.27
CA VAL A 115 16.80 1.10 -9.70
C VAL A 115 15.59 2.00 -9.96
N GLU A 116 14.44 1.67 -9.36
CA GLU A 116 13.25 2.51 -9.38
C GLU A 116 13.18 3.38 -8.12
N LYS A 117 13.04 4.66 -8.31
CA LYS A 117 13.08 5.67 -7.24
C LYS A 117 11.76 6.41 -7.09
N THR A 118 10.65 5.73 -7.38
CA THR A 118 9.34 6.34 -7.36
C THR A 118 8.45 5.68 -6.33
N GLY A 119 7.62 6.50 -5.69
CA GLY A 119 6.51 6.04 -4.86
C GLY A 119 5.36 7.03 -5.04
N GLN A 120 4.32 6.61 -5.76
CA GLN A 120 3.26 7.51 -6.20
C GLN A 120 1.90 6.98 -5.77
N VAL A 121 1.09 7.85 -5.15
CA VAL A 121 -0.30 7.56 -4.81
C VAL A 121 -1.17 8.65 -5.40
N GLU A 122 -2.13 8.29 -6.27
CA GLU A 122 -2.99 9.23 -6.96
C GLU A 122 -4.46 8.83 -6.91
N ASN A 123 -5.35 9.82 -6.76
CA ASN A 123 -6.80 9.62 -6.84
C ASN A 123 -7.29 8.48 -5.95
N CYS A 124 -6.79 8.41 -4.71
CA CYS A 124 -7.13 7.37 -3.76
C CYS A 124 -7.84 7.97 -2.54
N TYR A 125 -8.69 7.16 -1.92
CA TYR A 125 -9.21 7.50 -0.62
C TYR A 125 -9.10 6.34 0.35
N VAL A 126 -9.03 6.65 1.65
CA VAL A 126 -8.96 5.64 2.71
C VAL A 126 -9.89 6.00 3.86
N SER A 127 -10.50 5.00 4.47
CA SER A 127 -11.26 5.11 5.70
C SER A 127 -10.97 3.93 6.63
N GLY A 128 -11.29 4.06 7.91
CA GLY A 128 -11.10 3.01 8.89
C GLY A 128 -10.25 3.45 10.07
N LYS A 129 -9.36 2.58 10.55
CA LYS A 129 -8.51 2.83 11.72
C LYS A 129 -7.06 2.45 11.44
N VAL A 130 -6.15 3.36 11.82
CA VAL A 130 -4.70 3.18 11.66
C VAL A 130 -4.01 3.45 12.98
N LYS A 131 -3.16 2.51 13.45
CA LYS A 131 -2.42 2.65 14.70
C LYS A 131 -0.97 2.20 14.52
N GLY A 132 -0.02 2.96 15.04
CA GLY A 132 1.40 2.63 15.02
C GLY A 132 2.27 3.71 15.65
N LYS A 133 3.56 3.44 15.83
CA LYS A 133 4.50 4.46 16.32
C LYS A 133 4.54 5.67 15.39
N TYR A 134 4.56 5.42 14.11
CA TYR A 134 4.40 6.41 13.04
C TYR A 134 3.13 6.04 12.27
N ALA A 135 2.10 6.82 12.39
CA ALA A 135 0.82 6.52 11.78
C ALA A 135 0.36 7.64 10.84
N GLY A 136 -0.19 7.24 9.70
CA GLY A 136 -0.81 8.15 8.75
C GLY A 136 -1.96 7.45 8.03
N GLY A 137 -3.03 8.15 7.72
CA GLY A 137 -4.19 7.53 7.06
C GLY A 137 -3.82 6.84 5.75
N ILE A 138 -3.10 7.51 4.88
CA ILE A 138 -2.67 6.96 3.58
C ILE A 138 -1.33 6.24 3.74
N ALA A 139 -0.34 6.91 4.32
CA ALA A 139 1.01 6.39 4.48
C ALA A 139 1.63 6.84 5.79
N SER A 140 2.46 5.98 6.39
CA SER A 140 3.23 6.33 7.59
C SER A 140 4.43 7.20 7.27
N ARG A 141 5.11 6.91 6.17
CA ARG A 141 6.32 7.61 5.74
C ARG A 141 6.39 7.74 4.22
N MET A 142 7.12 8.75 3.78
CA MET A 142 7.49 8.92 2.37
C MET A 142 9.01 8.93 2.22
N GLY A 143 9.50 8.41 1.11
CA GLY A 143 10.90 8.42 0.75
C GLY A 143 11.44 9.85 0.58
N ARG A 144 12.67 10.06 0.99
CA ARG A 144 13.37 11.31 0.70
C ARG A 144 13.77 11.37 -0.77
N PRO A 145 13.76 12.54 -1.41
CA PRO A 145 14.21 12.70 -2.78
C PRO A 145 15.75 12.59 -2.87
N TYR A 146 16.28 11.37 -2.80
CA TYR A 146 17.68 11.11 -3.11
C TYR A 146 17.83 10.78 -4.59
N GLY A 147 18.69 11.52 -5.28
CA GLY A 147 19.11 11.18 -6.64
C GLY A 147 17.97 11.08 -7.66
N GLY A 148 17.02 12.02 -7.65
CA GLY A 148 15.92 12.06 -8.63
C GLY A 148 14.72 11.18 -8.29
N GLN A 149 14.56 10.77 -7.04
CA GLN A 149 13.32 10.10 -6.60
C GLN A 149 12.11 11.02 -6.73
N ILE A 150 11.03 10.48 -7.28
CA ILE A 150 9.74 11.16 -7.36
C ILE A 150 8.76 10.41 -6.44
N CYS A 151 8.51 10.99 -5.25
CA CYS A 151 7.53 10.47 -4.32
C CYS A 151 6.46 11.52 -4.08
N TYR A 152 5.20 11.15 -4.28
CA TYR A 152 4.08 12.05 -4.01
C TYR A 152 2.77 11.32 -3.66
N ILE A 153 1.91 12.07 -2.97
CA ILE A 153 0.51 11.73 -2.76
C ILE A 153 -0.29 12.88 -3.34
N LYS A 154 -1.15 12.61 -4.34
CA LYS A 154 -1.89 13.61 -5.09
C LYS A 154 -3.36 13.23 -5.24
N ASN A 155 -4.25 14.22 -5.07
CA ASN A 155 -5.70 14.05 -5.21
C ASN A 155 -6.23 12.90 -4.32
N CYS A 156 -5.72 12.81 -3.08
CA CYS A 156 -6.07 11.77 -2.14
C CYS A 156 -6.65 12.37 -0.86
N TYR A 157 -7.51 11.61 -0.19
CA TYR A 157 -7.99 12.00 1.13
C TYR A 157 -8.12 10.80 2.07
N SER A 158 -8.12 11.09 3.38
CA SER A 158 -8.30 10.11 4.44
C SER A 158 -9.36 10.59 5.42
N THR A 159 -10.28 9.70 5.76
CA THR A 159 -11.22 9.84 6.89
C THR A 159 -10.95 8.80 7.98
N ALA A 160 -9.80 8.14 7.94
CA ALA A 160 -9.41 7.17 8.93
C ALA A 160 -9.13 7.82 10.30
N GLU A 161 -9.51 7.12 11.37
CA GLU A 161 -9.01 7.40 12.72
C GLU A 161 -7.52 7.04 12.76
N VAL A 162 -6.66 8.02 13.11
CA VAL A 162 -5.21 7.81 13.14
C VAL A 162 -4.70 7.95 14.58
N ILE A 163 -4.06 6.89 15.09
CA ILE A 163 -3.52 6.83 16.45
C ILE A 163 -2.00 6.63 16.37
N SER A 164 -1.24 7.66 16.73
CA SER A 164 0.20 7.55 16.93
C SER A 164 0.50 7.10 18.36
N THR A 165 1.38 6.12 18.49
CA THR A 165 1.89 5.62 19.79
C THR A 165 3.36 6.01 20.03
N GLY A 166 3.94 6.80 19.13
CA GLY A 166 5.27 7.39 19.27
C GLY A 166 5.23 8.70 20.05
N ASP A 167 6.29 8.94 20.81
CA ASP A 167 6.58 10.22 21.44
C ASP A 167 7.11 11.23 20.41
#